data_bf11acc3decf68995a654041d588c9f8
#
_entry.id   bf11acc3decf68995a654041d588c9f8
#
_cell.length_a   1.000
_cell.length_b   1.000
_cell.length_c   1.000
_cell.angle_alpha   90.00
_cell.angle_beta   90.00
_cell.angle_gamma   90.00
#
_symmetry.space_group_name_H-M   'P 1'
#
loop_
_entity.id
_entity.type
_entity.pdbx_description
1 polymer ?
#
loop_
_entity_poly.entity_id
_entity_poly.type
_entity_poly.pdbx_seq_one_letter_code
_entity_poly.pdbx_strand_id
1 'polypeptide(L)'
;MIETHGLTKSFGPHRALDDVTVTFPAGAVTALLGLNGAGKTTLLRLIAGLDRPDGGAVTVSGRTPFGDPHLVGAHLGPDALDPRHTVARHLRWLAALAGVDDGRVAQVLEETGLSAQRRNRIGGLSLGARQRLAIAGALLCRPQALLFDEPLNGLDVPGIVWFRGLLRQLADTGCVVVVATHLLAEVVLSADRVILLEAGQPRVDGALADVIPAGADPRDWLESRLLDCVACA
;
A
#
# COMPACT_ATOMS: atom_id res chain seq x y z
N MET A 1 -4.24 0.48 13.96
CA MET A 1 -5.53 0.25 13.25
C MET A 1 -5.83 1.46 12.39
N ILE A 2 -6.27 1.26 11.14
CA ILE A 2 -6.86 2.31 10.29
C ILE A 2 -8.38 2.08 10.28
N GLU A 3 -9.14 3.17 10.38
CA GLU A 3 -10.61 3.14 10.32
C GLU A 3 -11.10 4.23 9.37
N THR A 4 -12.06 3.88 8.52
CA THR A 4 -12.79 4.82 7.68
C THR A 4 -14.27 4.78 8.07
N HIS A 5 -14.92 5.95 8.08
CA HIS A 5 -16.31 6.10 8.48
C HIS A 5 -17.04 6.94 7.43
N GLY A 6 -17.89 6.31 6.62
CA GLY A 6 -18.68 6.98 5.62
C GLY A 6 -17.87 7.74 4.56
N LEU A 7 -16.68 7.23 4.22
CA LEU A 7 -15.70 7.96 3.42
C LEU A 7 -16.18 8.11 1.98
N THR A 8 -16.32 9.37 1.54
CA THR A 8 -16.84 9.72 0.21
C THR A 8 -15.86 10.61 -0.51
N LYS A 9 -15.64 10.36 -1.81
CA LYS A 9 -14.78 11.17 -2.68
C LYS A 9 -15.30 11.19 -4.11
N SER A 10 -15.39 12.41 -4.69
CA SER A 10 -15.77 12.61 -6.08
C SER A 10 -14.73 13.44 -6.82
N PHE A 11 -14.58 13.19 -8.11
CA PHE A 11 -13.80 13.96 -9.06
C PHE A 11 -14.71 14.42 -10.20
N GLY A 12 -15.19 15.64 -10.13
CA GLY A 12 -16.26 16.11 -11.01
C GLY A 12 -17.53 15.26 -10.88
N PRO A 13 -18.08 14.71 -11.99
CA PRO A 13 -19.27 13.87 -11.95
C PRO A 13 -19.00 12.43 -11.48
N HIS A 14 -17.71 12.01 -11.42
CA HIS A 14 -17.32 10.64 -11.05
C HIS A 14 -17.18 10.51 -9.55
N ARG A 15 -18.01 9.66 -8.93
CA ARG A 15 -17.90 9.29 -7.52
C ARG A 15 -16.93 8.11 -7.39
N ALA A 16 -15.72 8.40 -6.93
CA ALA A 16 -14.64 7.40 -6.81
C ALA A 16 -14.75 6.55 -5.54
N LEU A 17 -15.33 7.11 -4.44
CA LEU A 17 -15.68 6.40 -3.22
C LEU A 17 -17.04 6.85 -2.74
N ASP A 18 -17.86 5.92 -2.28
CA ASP A 18 -19.23 6.12 -1.86
C ASP A 18 -19.51 5.41 -0.54
N ASP A 19 -19.54 6.20 0.54
CA ASP A 19 -19.87 5.76 1.91
C ASP A 19 -19.02 4.57 2.42
N VAL A 20 -17.68 4.63 2.17
CA VAL A 20 -16.77 3.53 2.52
C VAL A 20 -16.49 3.51 4.02
N THR A 21 -16.97 2.48 4.69
CA THR A 21 -16.70 2.19 6.11
C THR A 21 -16.02 0.84 6.22
N VAL A 22 -14.70 0.85 6.44
CA VAL A 22 -13.84 -0.35 6.54
C VAL A 22 -12.77 -0.16 7.61
N THR A 23 -12.25 -1.29 8.10
CA THR A 23 -11.19 -1.31 9.12
C THR A 23 -10.01 -2.14 8.65
N PHE A 24 -8.80 -1.60 8.85
CA PHE A 24 -7.53 -2.31 8.62
C PHE A 24 -6.86 -2.55 9.97
N PRO A 25 -6.79 -3.79 10.44
CA PRO A 25 -6.23 -4.11 11.74
C PRO A 25 -4.71 -3.96 11.79
N ALA A 26 -4.18 -3.67 12.97
CA ALA A 26 -2.75 -3.71 13.23
C ALA A 26 -2.26 -5.17 13.26
N GLY A 27 -1.01 -5.39 12.87
CA GLY A 27 -0.41 -6.73 12.89
C GLY A 27 -0.92 -7.66 11.78
N ALA A 28 -1.59 -7.13 10.77
CA ALA A 28 -2.12 -7.90 9.66
C ALA A 28 -1.80 -7.25 8.32
N VAL A 29 -1.67 -8.09 7.30
CA VAL A 29 -1.59 -7.69 5.89
C VAL A 29 -2.98 -7.74 5.28
N THR A 30 -3.52 -6.58 4.89
CA THR A 30 -4.81 -6.49 4.20
C THR A 30 -4.60 -6.26 2.71
N ALA A 31 -5.09 -7.17 1.88
CA ALA A 31 -5.16 -6.97 0.44
C ALA A 31 -6.38 -6.12 0.07
N LEU A 32 -6.15 -5.05 -0.69
CA LEU A 32 -7.19 -4.20 -1.27
C LEU A 32 -7.34 -4.55 -2.75
N LEU A 33 -8.40 -5.26 -3.08
CA LEU A 33 -8.71 -5.74 -4.42
C LEU A 33 -9.77 -4.88 -5.10
N GLY A 34 -9.88 -5.00 -6.40
CA GLY A 34 -10.88 -4.34 -7.24
C GLY A 34 -10.35 -4.07 -8.64
N LEU A 35 -11.26 -3.85 -9.56
CA LEU A 35 -10.92 -3.51 -10.95
C LEU A 35 -10.24 -2.13 -11.04
N ASN A 36 -9.70 -1.81 -12.23
CA ASN A 36 -9.22 -0.47 -12.50
C ASN A 36 -10.39 0.52 -12.41
N GLY A 37 -10.18 1.62 -11.69
CA GLY A 37 -11.25 2.60 -11.43
C GLY A 37 -12.14 2.27 -10.22
N ALA A 38 -11.97 1.14 -9.54
CA ALA A 38 -12.79 0.77 -8.37
C ALA A 38 -12.61 1.68 -7.14
N GLY A 39 -11.63 2.60 -7.15
CA GLY A 39 -11.38 3.53 -6.04
C GLY A 39 -10.19 3.18 -5.14
N LYS A 40 -9.42 2.12 -5.42
CA LYS A 40 -8.30 1.66 -4.58
C LYS A 40 -7.27 2.76 -4.30
N THR A 41 -6.68 3.33 -5.34
CA THR A 41 -5.70 4.42 -5.22
C THR A 41 -6.30 5.64 -4.51
N THR A 42 -7.56 5.97 -4.77
CA THR A 42 -8.27 7.07 -4.09
C THR A 42 -8.36 6.78 -2.58
N LEU A 43 -8.76 5.57 -2.20
CA LEU A 43 -8.83 5.16 -0.79
C LEU A 43 -7.45 5.25 -0.12
N LEU A 44 -6.40 4.72 -0.75
CA LEU A 44 -5.03 4.81 -0.22
C LEU A 44 -4.57 6.27 -0.07
N ARG A 45 -4.87 7.15 -1.03
CA ARG A 45 -4.51 8.58 -0.97
C ARG A 45 -5.22 9.31 0.17
N LEU A 46 -6.49 9.00 0.41
CA LEU A 46 -7.25 9.57 1.56
C LEU A 46 -6.68 9.07 2.90
N ILE A 47 -6.36 7.77 3.00
CA ILE A 47 -5.74 7.20 4.21
C ILE A 47 -4.34 7.80 4.43
N ALA A 48 -3.58 8.05 3.37
CA ALA A 48 -2.27 8.71 3.45
C ALA A 48 -2.36 10.22 3.78
N GLY A 49 -3.56 10.79 3.79
CA GLY A 49 -3.75 12.23 4.01
C GLY A 49 -3.27 13.11 2.85
N LEU A 50 -3.07 12.52 1.67
CA LEU A 50 -2.66 13.23 0.45
C LEU A 50 -3.81 13.95 -0.23
N ASP A 51 -5.02 13.42 -0.06
CA ASP A 51 -6.27 14.03 -0.53
C ASP A 51 -7.21 14.25 0.66
N ARG A 52 -8.17 15.17 0.50
CA ARG A 52 -9.24 15.39 1.47
C ARG A 52 -10.51 14.67 1.02
N PRO A 53 -11.22 13.98 1.91
CA PRO A 53 -12.53 13.43 1.60
C PRO A 53 -13.56 14.56 1.40
N ASP A 54 -14.60 14.28 0.64
CA ASP A 54 -15.75 15.19 0.49
C ASP A 54 -16.78 14.95 1.61
N GLY A 55 -16.78 13.73 2.20
CA GLY A 55 -17.58 13.34 3.35
C GLY A 55 -16.95 12.20 4.12
N GLY A 56 -17.37 12.01 5.36
CA GLY A 56 -16.83 11.00 6.24
C GLY A 56 -15.48 11.37 6.88
N ALA A 57 -14.82 10.38 7.46
CA ALA A 57 -13.55 10.57 8.14
C ALA A 57 -12.65 9.33 8.01
N VAL A 58 -11.33 9.56 8.13
CA VAL A 58 -10.34 8.51 8.26
C VAL A 58 -9.46 8.77 9.49
N THR A 59 -9.18 7.73 10.24
CA THR A 59 -8.24 7.77 11.37
C THR A 59 -7.22 6.65 11.29
N VAL A 60 -6.02 6.90 11.76
CA VAL A 60 -4.95 5.94 11.95
C VAL A 60 -4.55 5.98 13.43
N SER A 61 -4.77 4.88 14.14
CA SER A 61 -4.59 4.84 15.60
C SER A 61 -5.32 5.99 16.34
N GLY A 62 -6.56 6.29 15.92
CA GLY A 62 -7.38 7.36 16.48
C GLY A 62 -6.96 8.79 16.12
N ARG A 63 -5.97 8.96 15.24
CA ARG A 63 -5.44 10.27 14.81
C ARG A 63 -5.71 10.50 13.33
N THR A 64 -5.95 11.75 12.96
CA THR A 64 -6.06 12.15 11.54
C THR A 64 -4.68 12.08 10.87
N PRO A 65 -4.54 11.44 9.69
CA PRO A 65 -3.23 11.14 9.10
C PRO A 65 -2.50 12.36 8.48
N PHE A 66 -3.14 13.51 8.36
CA PHE A 66 -2.59 14.66 7.64
C PHE A 66 -1.25 15.16 8.20
N GLY A 67 -0.21 15.15 7.34
CA GLY A 67 1.07 15.77 7.61
C GLY A 67 1.98 15.02 8.58
N ASP A 68 1.62 13.81 9.00
CA ASP A 68 2.45 13.02 9.91
C ASP A 68 3.06 11.79 9.21
N PRO A 69 4.33 11.85 8.75
CA PRO A 69 4.99 10.75 8.07
C PRO A 69 5.35 9.57 9.01
N HIS A 70 5.27 9.77 10.34
CA HIS A 70 5.43 8.68 11.31
C HIS A 70 4.12 7.93 11.53
N LEU A 71 3.00 8.49 11.11
CA LEU A 71 1.71 7.84 11.20
C LEU A 71 1.44 6.94 9.99
N VAL A 72 1.68 7.46 8.77
CA VAL A 72 1.45 6.73 7.53
C VAL A 72 2.62 6.89 6.56
N GLY A 73 3.18 5.77 6.14
CA GLY A 73 4.07 5.67 4.99
C GLY A 73 3.31 5.16 3.77
N ALA A 74 3.49 5.79 2.62
CA ALA A 74 2.79 5.39 1.41
C ALA A 74 3.75 5.22 0.23
N HIS A 75 3.61 4.10 -0.49
CA HIS A 75 4.18 3.85 -1.79
C HIS A 75 3.03 3.82 -2.81
N LEU A 76 2.90 4.90 -3.59
CA LEU A 76 1.85 5.05 -4.60
C LEU A 76 2.44 5.08 -6.02
N GLY A 77 3.48 4.26 -6.24
CA GLY A 77 4.23 4.17 -7.49
C GLY A 77 5.60 4.86 -7.44
N PRO A 78 6.49 4.51 -8.38
CA PRO A 78 7.86 5.02 -8.44
C PRO A 78 7.99 6.38 -9.15
N ASP A 79 6.90 6.98 -9.62
CA ASP A 79 6.91 8.17 -10.48
C ASP A 79 7.34 9.46 -9.76
N ALA A 80 7.27 9.47 -8.42
CA ALA A 80 7.70 10.61 -7.60
C ALA A 80 9.23 10.71 -7.41
N LEU A 81 10.01 9.80 -7.99
CA LEU A 81 11.46 9.77 -7.84
C LEU A 81 12.17 10.74 -8.80
N ASP A 82 12.98 11.70 -8.28
CA ASP A 82 13.78 12.58 -9.14
C ASP A 82 14.95 11.81 -9.77
N PRO A 83 14.98 11.64 -11.11
CA PRO A 83 16.00 10.84 -11.79
C PRO A 83 17.43 11.42 -11.66
N ARG A 84 17.58 12.70 -11.29
CA ARG A 84 18.85 13.39 -11.11
C ARG A 84 19.51 13.11 -9.76
N HIS A 85 18.75 12.73 -8.77
CA HIS A 85 19.27 12.39 -7.45
C HIS A 85 19.99 11.04 -7.48
N THR A 86 20.95 10.84 -6.59
CA THR A 86 21.41 9.51 -6.23
C THR A 86 20.44 8.88 -5.24
N VAL A 87 20.41 7.54 -5.16
CA VAL A 87 19.57 6.78 -4.21
C VAL A 87 19.73 7.32 -2.79
N ALA A 88 20.96 7.43 -2.28
CA ALA A 88 21.20 7.93 -0.92
C ALA A 88 20.82 9.40 -0.76
N ARG A 89 21.03 10.26 -1.77
CA ARG A 89 20.64 11.66 -1.70
C ARG A 89 19.12 11.82 -1.59
N HIS A 90 18.38 11.03 -2.35
CA HIS A 90 16.91 11.06 -2.33
C HIS A 90 16.38 10.68 -0.95
N LEU A 91 16.86 9.57 -0.37
CA LEU A 91 16.43 9.15 0.96
C LEU A 91 16.84 10.13 2.06
N ARG A 92 18.05 10.72 1.99
CA ARG A 92 18.48 11.78 2.93
C ARG A 92 17.61 13.03 2.83
N TRP A 93 17.19 13.40 1.63
CA TRP A 93 16.28 14.51 1.43
C TRP A 93 14.93 14.26 2.10
N LEU A 94 14.36 13.06 1.92
CA LEU A 94 13.13 12.64 2.61
C LEU A 94 13.33 12.59 4.12
N ALA A 95 14.45 12.04 4.60
CA ALA A 95 14.78 11.96 6.02
C ALA A 95 14.86 13.34 6.66
N ALA A 96 15.52 14.30 6.01
CA ALA A 96 15.63 15.67 6.48
C ALA A 96 14.25 16.36 6.60
N LEU A 97 13.35 16.13 5.63
CA LEU A 97 11.97 16.65 5.67
C LEU A 97 11.16 16.06 6.83
N ALA A 98 11.44 14.82 7.21
CA ALA A 98 10.71 14.09 8.24
C ALA A 98 11.39 14.14 9.63
N GLY A 99 12.55 14.81 9.75
CA GLY A 99 13.31 14.84 11.00
C GLY A 99 13.95 13.50 11.39
N VAL A 100 14.25 12.66 10.41
CA VAL A 100 14.85 11.32 10.59
C VAL A 100 16.36 11.40 10.39
N ASP A 101 17.14 10.69 11.21
CA ASP A 101 18.60 10.72 11.15
C ASP A 101 19.20 9.88 10.00
N ASP A 102 20.45 10.18 9.62
CA ASP A 102 21.18 9.50 8.54
C ASP A 102 21.43 7.99 8.81
N GLY A 103 21.46 7.57 10.08
CA GLY A 103 21.61 6.17 10.46
C GLY A 103 20.41 5.35 9.97
N ARG A 104 19.20 5.92 10.03
CA ARG A 104 18.00 5.26 9.49
C ARG A 104 18.05 5.11 7.96
N VAL A 105 18.64 6.07 7.25
CA VAL A 105 18.84 5.96 5.80
C VAL A 105 19.70 4.75 5.44
N ALA A 106 20.79 4.52 6.21
CA ALA A 106 21.64 3.36 5.99
C ALA A 106 20.89 2.04 6.23
N GLN A 107 20.10 1.96 7.31
CA GLN A 107 19.28 0.79 7.62
C GLN A 107 18.24 0.49 6.52
N VAL A 108 17.52 1.50 6.05
CA VAL A 108 16.51 1.32 5.00
C VAL A 108 17.13 0.87 3.67
N LEU A 109 18.32 1.36 3.34
CA LEU A 109 19.07 0.90 2.17
C LEU A 109 19.44 -0.59 2.27
N GLU A 110 19.76 -1.07 3.47
CA GLU A 110 20.04 -2.47 3.73
C GLU A 110 18.76 -3.32 3.67
N GLU A 111 17.71 -2.92 4.38
CA GLU A 111 16.38 -3.57 4.40
C GLU A 111 15.80 -3.77 2.98
N THR A 112 16.06 -2.81 2.08
CA THR A 112 15.56 -2.84 0.69
C THR A 112 16.56 -3.38 -0.33
N GLY A 113 17.78 -3.79 0.10
CA GLY A 113 18.82 -4.32 -0.76
C GLY A 113 19.45 -3.30 -1.73
N LEU A 114 19.40 -2.01 -1.37
CA LEU A 114 19.91 -0.91 -2.19
C LEU A 114 21.29 -0.39 -1.79
N SER A 115 21.94 -0.99 -0.77
CA SER A 115 23.22 -0.54 -0.24
C SER A 115 24.32 -0.41 -1.30
N ALA A 116 24.43 -1.37 -2.21
CA ALA A 116 25.40 -1.35 -3.31
C ALA A 116 25.10 -0.24 -4.33
N GLN A 117 23.85 0.16 -4.49
CA GLN A 117 23.38 1.12 -5.48
C GLN A 117 23.25 2.55 -4.90
N ARG A 118 23.62 2.77 -3.63
CA ARG A 118 23.41 4.04 -2.91
C ARG A 118 23.95 5.29 -3.64
N ARG A 119 25.01 5.14 -4.46
CA ARG A 119 25.63 6.22 -5.24
C ARG A 119 25.13 6.35 -6.66
N ASN A 120 24.34 5.38 -7.13
CA ASN A 120 23.79 5.38 -8.49
C ASN A 120 22.73 6.46 -8.63
N ARG A 121 22.65 7.09 -9.80
CA ARG A 121 21.55 7.99 -10.13
C ARG A 121 20.25 7.18 -10.34
N ILE A 122 19.14 7.70 -9.85
CA ILE A 122 17.83 7.09 -9.95
C ILE A 122 17.42 6.86 -11.41
N GLY A 123 17.74 7.81 -12.30
CA GLY A 123 17.45 7.66 -13.74
C GLY A 123 18.13 6.46 -14.41
N GLY A 124 19.22 5.95 -13.84
CA GLY A 124 19.94 4.77 -14.34
C GLY A 124 19.54 3.45 -13.66
N LEU A 125 18.58 3.46 -12.73
CA LEU A 125 18.12 2.26 -12.05
C LEU A 125 17.15 1.46 -12.93
N SER A 126 17.16 0.13 -12.76
CA SER A 126 16.08 -0.74 -13.27
C SER A 126 14.73 -0.36 -12.63
N LEU A 127 13.63 -0.78 -13.26
CA LEU A 127 12.29 -0.55 -12.70
C LEU A 127 12.16 -1.17 -11.30
N GLY A 128 12.62 -2.41 -11.10
CA GLY A 128 12.61 -3.07 -9.79
C GLY A 128 13.44 -2.34 -8.73
N ALA A 129 14.61 -1.77 -9.09
CA ALA A 129 15.40 -0.97 -8.16
C ALA A 129 14.72 0.37 -7.81
N ARG A 130 14.02 1.00 -8.76
CA ARG A 130 13.19 2.18 -8.49
C ARG A 130 12.01 1.84 -7.57
N GLN A 131 11.37 0.70 -7.80
CA GLN A 131 10.31 0.20 -6.94
C GLN A 131 10.79 -0.01 -5.50
N ARG A 132 11.93 -0.69 -5.32
CA ARG A 132 12.56 -0.85 -4.00
C ARG A 132 12.91 0.49 -3.35
N LEU A 133 13.35 1.49 -4.12
CA LEU A 133 13.65 2.82 -3.59
C LEU A 133 12.38 3.56 -3.13
N ALA A 134 11.29 3.46 -3.87
CA ALA A 134 10.01 4.04 -3.47
C ALA A 134 9.47 3.37 -2.19
N ILE A 135 9.59 2.04 -2.08
CA ILE A 135 9.30 1.29 -0.84
C ILE A 135 10.21 1.77 0.30
N ALA A 136 11.51 1.97 0.05
CA ALA A 136 12.46 2.49 1.04
C ALA A 136 12.01 3.86 1.59
N GLY A 137 11.50 4.74 0.73
CA GLY A 137 10.93 6.03 1.13
C GLY A 137 9.75 5.87 2.10
N ALA A 138 8.83 4.94 1.83
CA ALA A 138 7.68 4.67 2.68
C ALA A 138 8.09 4.11 4.07
N LEU A 139 9.17 3.32 4.13
CA LEU A 139 9.69 2.71 5.37
C LEU A 139 10.49 3.67 6.25
N LEU A 140 10.92 4.81 5.72
CA LEU A 140 11.94 5.68 6.31
C LEU A 140 11.60 6.13 7.72
N CYS A 141 10.35 6.55 7.95
CA CYS A 141 9.88 7.08 9.22
C CYS A 141 9.39 6.01 10.22
N ARG A 142 9.52 4.72 9.91
CA ARG A 142 8.92 3.63 10.71
C ARG A 142 7.46 3.90 11.06
N PRO A 143 6.60 4.12 10.07
CA PRO A 143 5.23 4.53 10.32
C PRO A 143 4.41 3.42 10.98
N GLN A 144 3.29 3.81 11.60
CA GLN A 144 2.34 2.85 12.20
C GLN A 144 1.50 2.12 11.15
N ALA A 145 1.35 2.72 9.97
CA ALA A 145 0.65 2.14 8.84
C ALA A 145 1.45 2.29 7.55
N LEU A 146 1.46 1.28 6.72
CA LEU A 146 2.12 1.23 5.42
C LEU A 146 1.12 0.88 4.33
N LEU A 147 1.09 1.72 3.30
CA LEU A 147 0.19 1.61 2.17
C LEU A 147 1.02 1.39 0.90
N PHE A 148 0.69 0.35 0.14
CA PHE A 148 1.37 0.00 -1.09
C PHE A 148 0.34 -0.11 -2.23
N ASP A 149 0.53 0.69 -3.29
CA ASP A 149 -0.27 0.61 -4.52
C ASP A 149 0.54 -0.06 -5.62
N GLU A 150 0.11 -1.24 -6.04
CA GLU A 150 0.74 -2.10 -7.06
C GLU A 150 2.27 -2.25 -6.85
N PRO A 151 2.74 -2.62 -5.65
CA PRO A 151 4.17 -2.62 -5.29
C PRO A 151 5.01 -3.67 -6.02
N LEU A 152 4.36 -4.68 -6.60
CA LEU A 152 5.03 -5.80 -7.28
C LEU A 152 5.36 -5.50 -8.75
N ASN A 153 4.80 -4.42 -9.31
CA ASN A 153 5.02 -4.07 -10.69
C ASN A 153 6.50 -3.79 -10.95
N GLY A 154 7.11 -4.58 -11.86
CA GLY A 154 8.52 -4.47 -12.24
C GLY A 154 9.51 -5.13 -11.29
N LEU A 155 9.06 -5.82 -10.25
CA LEU A 155 9.90 -6.72 -9.46
C LEU A 155 10.07 -8.06 -10.18
N ASP A 156 11.28 -8.61 -10.09
CA ASP A 156 11.57 -9.98 -10.48
C ASP A 156 11.12 -10.99 -9.39
N VAL A 157 11.18 -12.29 -9.69
CA VAL A 157 10.74 -13.34 -8.74
C VAL A 157 11.44 -13.22 -7.38
N PRO A 158 12.78 -13.05 -7.29
CA PRO A 158 13.45 -12.79 -6.02
C PRO A 158 12.94 -11.52 -5.32
N GLY A 159 12.61 -10.47 -6.08
CA GLY A 159 12.03 -9.23 -5.56
C GLY A 159 10.64 -9.43 -4.95
N ILE A 160 9.80 -10.24 -5.58
CA ILE A 160 8.46 -10.59 -5.06
C ILE A 160 8.60 -11.38 -3.75
N VAL A 161 9.47 -12.39 -3.71
CA VAL A 161 9.72 -13.18 -2.49
C VAL A 161 10.23 -12.29 -1.34
N TRP A 162 11.18 -11.39 -1.64
CA TRP A 162 11.66 -10.39 -0.66
C TRP A 162 10.52 -9.52 -0.13
N PHE A 163 9.68 -8.98 -1.04
CA PHE A 163 8.59 -8.09 -0.64
C PHE A 163 7.56 -8.80 0.25
N ARG A 164 7.22 -10.04 -0.08
CA ARG A 164 6.34 -10.88 0.77
C ARG A 164 6.92 -11.07 2.18
N GLY A 165 8.22 -11.36 2.29
CA GLY A 165 8.91 -11.43 3.58
C GLY A 165 8.87 -10.11 4.35
N LEU A 166 9.05 -8.98 3.65
CA LEU A 166 8.94 -7.64 4.23
C LEU A 166 7.53 -7.38 4.79
N LEU A 167 6.47 -7.70 4.05
CA LEU A 167 5.09 -7.52 4.52
C LEU A 167 4.84 -8.27 5.83
N ARG A 168 5.29 -9.53 5.91
CA ARG A 168 5.13 -10.34 7.13
C ARG A 168 5.89 -9.74 8.30
N GLN A 169 7.16 -9.38 8.11
CA GLN A 169 7.97 -8.73 9.16
C GLN A 169 7.32 -7.45 9.68
N LEU A 170 6.78 -6.61 8.79
CA LEU A 170 6.08 -5.38 9.17
C LEU A 170 4.82 -5.68 9.98
N ALA A 171 4.01 -6.62 9.56
CA ALA A 171 2.82 -7.04 10.29
C ALA A 171 3.18 -7.60 11.67
N ASP A 172 4.22 -8.44 11.78
CA ASP A 172 4.67 -9.01 13.05
C ASP A 172 5.16 -7.96 14.06
N THR A 173 5.59 -6.78 13.59
CA THR A 173 5.89 -5.63 14.49
C THR A 173 4.65 -4.85 14.93
N GLY A 174 3.45 -5.25 14.51
CA GLY A 174 2.20 -4.56 14.82
C GLY A 174 1.85 -3.42 13.86
N CYS A 175 2.59 -3.26 12.76
CA CYS A 175 2.26 -2.28 11.72
C CYS A 175 0.96 -2.68 11.01
N VAL A 176 0.15 -1.69 10.61
CA VAL A 176 -0.96 -1.90 9.67
C VAL A 176 -0.38 -1.95 8.27
N VAL A 177 -0.60 -3.03 7.53
CA VAL A 177 -0.08 -3.16 6.17
C VAL A 177 -1.24 -3.31 5.19
N VAL A 178 -1.31 -2.40 4.21
CA VAL A 178 -2.33 -2.42 3.15
C VAL A 178 -1.64 -2.52 1.80
N VAL A 179 -2.04 -3.51 0.99
CA VAL A 179 -1.49 -3.74 -0.35
C VAL A 179 -2.62 -3.75 -1.36
N ALA A 180 -2.71 -2.70 -2.19
CA ALA A 180 -3.57 -2.73 -3.37
C ALA A 180 -2.85 -3.47 -4.49
N THR A 181 -3.48 -4.50 -5.04
CA THR A 181 -2.92 -5.32 -6.13
C THR A 181 -4.02 -6.04 -6.91
N HIS A 182 -3.68 -6.47 -8.11
CA HIS A 182 -4.49 -7.36 -8.94
C HIS A 182 -3.91 -8.79 -9.03
N LEU A 183 -2.77 -9.05 -8.38
CA LEU A 183 -2.08 -10.35 -8.41
C LEU A 183 -2.64 -11.30 -7.36
N LEU A 184 -3.74 -12.00 -7.66
CA LEU A 184 -4.47 -12.87 -6.73
C LEU A 184 -3.61 -13.97 -6.10
N ALA A 185 -2.67 -14.55 -6.87
CA ALA A 185 -1.74 -15.54 -6.34
C ALA A 185 -0.91 -15.00 -5.17
N GLU A 186 -0.49 -13.73 -5.24
CA GLU A 186 0.26 -13.09 -4.16
C GLU A 186 -0.61 -12.74 -2.95
N VAL A 187 -1.88 -12.39 -3.20
CA VAL A 187 -2.86 -12.17 -2.13
C VAL A 187 -3.02 -13.43 -1.28
N VAL A 188 -3.24 -14.58 -1.92
CA VAL A 188 -3.40 -15.88 -1.22
C VAL A 188 -2.16 -16.24 -0.40
N LEU A 189 -0.96 -15.86 -0.85
CA LEU A 189 0.31 -16.19 -0.21
C LEU A 189 0.73 -15.23 0.91
N SER A 190 0.15 -14.02 0.96
CA SER A 190 0.67 -12.96 1.85
C SER A 190 -0.37 -12.25 2.69
N ALA A 191 -1.66 -12.27 2.30
CA ALA A 191 -2.68 -11.52 2.99
C ALA A 191 -3.36 -12.32 4.09
N ASP A 192 -3.62 -11.66 5.22
CA ASP A 192 -4.43 -12.18 6.31
C ASP A 192 -5.91 -11.81 6.12
N ARG A 193 -6.16 -10.70 5.41
CA ARG A 193 -7.48 -10.10 5.22
C ARG A 193 -7.63 -9.58 3.80
N VAL A 194 -8.86 -9.54 3.29
CA VAL A 194 -9.19 -8.98 1.98
C VAL A 194 -10.32 -7.97 2.09
N ILE A 195 -10.17 -6.86 1.34
CA ILE A 195 -11.24 -5.92 1.03
C ILE A 195 -11.34 -5.84 -0.48
N LEU A 196 -12.52 -6.15 -1.03
CA LEU A 196 -12.82 -6.00 -2.46
C LEU A 196 -13.67 -4.76 -2.67
N LEU A 197 -13.13 -3.79 -3.41
CA LEU A 197 -13.85 -2.59 -3.84
C LEU A 197 -14.47 -2.78 -5.23
N GLU A 198 -15.72 -2.36 -5.36
CA GLU A 198 -16.44 -2.24 -6.62
C GLU A 198 -17.15 -0.90 -6.69
N ALA A 199 -16.92 -0.15 -7.76
CA ALA A 199 -17.55 1.16 -7.98
C ALA A 199 -17.53 2.08 -6.73
N GLY A 200 -16.41 2.10 -6.02
CA GLY A 200 -16.21 2.92 -4.83
C GLY A 200 -16.85 2.39 -3.54
N GLN A 201 -17.39 1.17 -3.52
CA GLN A 201 -18.00 0.54 -2.34
C GLN A 201 -17.32 -0.79 -1.98
N PRO A 202 -17.21 -1.17 -0.69
CA PRO A 202 -16.73 -2.47 -0.29
C PRO A 202 -17.79 -3.55 -0.54
N ARG A 203 -17.43 -4.62 -1.27
CA ARG A 203 -18.28 -5.79 -1.53
C ARG A 203 -17.89 -7.00 -0.69
N VAL A 204 -16.60 -7.13 -0.42
CA VAL A 204 -16.07 -8.14 0.49
C VAL A 204 -15.19 -7.42 1.50
N ASP A 205 -15.33 -7.75 2.77
CA ASP A 205 -14.49 -7.24 3.85
C ASP A 205 -14.41 -8.30 4.96
N GLY A 206 -13.25 -8.94 5.12
CA GLY A 206 -13.10 -9.99 6.13
C GLY A 206 -11.71 -10.63 6.14
N ALA A 207 -11.46 -11.46 7.16
CA ALA A 207 -10.29 -12.31 7.16
C ALA A 207 -10.36 -13.29 5.97
N LEU A 208 -9.22 -13.52 5.30
CA LEU A 208 -9.19 -14.34 4.10
C LEU A 208 -9.73 -15.76 4.36
N ALA A 209 -9.43 -16.31 5.53
CA ALA A 209 -9.90 -17.62 5.95
C ALA A 209 -11.43 -17.68 6.21
N ASP A 210 -12.06 -16.56 6.54
CA ASP A 210 -13.48 -16.49 6.89
C ASP A 210 -14.36 -16.22 5.67
N VAL A 211 -13.84 -15.44 4.70
CA VAL A 211 -14.61 -15.05 3.51
C VAL A 211 -14.60 -16.13 2.43
N ILE A 212 -13.56 -16.98 2.40
CA ILE A 212 -13.47 -18.10 1.45
C ILE A 212 -14.25 -19.30 1.98
N PRO A 213 -15.21 -19.84 1.22
CA PRO A 213 -15.96 -21.02 1.63
C PRO A 213 -15.05 -22.24 1.85
N ALA A 214 -15.37 -23.06 2.84
CA ALA A 214 -14.63 -24.29 3.11
C ALA A 214 -14.59 -25.20 1.85
N GLY A 215 -13.37 -25.61 1.47
CA GLY A 215 -13.14 -26.47 0.29
C GLY A 215 -13.05 -25.73 -1.04
N ALA A 216 -13.26 -24.41 -1.10
CA ALA A 216 -13.00 -23.63 -2.29
C ALA A 216 -11.50 -23.35 -2.45
N ASP A 217 -11.00 -23.33 -3.69
CA ASP A 217 -9.68 -22.79 -3.98
C ASP A 217 -9.70 -21.27 -3.75
N PRO A 218 -8.80 -20.72 -2.93
CA PRO A 218 -8.79 -19.30 -2.60
C PRO A 218 -8.63 -18.39 -3.81
N ARG A 219 -7.79 -18.77 -4.78
CA ARG A 219 -7.54 -17.99 -5.97
C ARG A 219 -8.77 -17.97 -6.88
N ASP A 220 -9.36 -19.14 -7.14
CA ASP A 220 -10.53 -19.26 -8.00
C ASP A 220 -11.73 -18.51 -7.42
N TRP A 221 -11.88 -18.56 -6.09
CA TRP A 221 -12.92 -17.82 -5.41
C TRP A 221 -12.75 -16.31 -5.54
N LEU A 222 -11.55 -15.79 -5.30
CA LEU A 222 -11.23 -14.36 -5.47
C LEU A 222 -11.43 -13.91 -6.91
N GLU A 223 -11.00 -14.73 -7.89
CA GLU A 223 -11.17 -14.45 -9.30
C GLU A 223 -12.66 -14.37 -9.68
N SER A 224 -13.49 -15.30 -9.19
CA SER A 224 -14.94 -15.26 -9.43
C SER A 224 -15.57 -13.98 -8.87
N ARG A 225 -15.19 -13.55 -7.66
CA ARG A 225 -15.70 -12.29 -7.07
C ARG A 225 -15.31 -11.06 -7.88
N LEU A 226 -14.08 -11.03 -8.42
CA LEU A 226 -13.66 -9.96 -9.32
C LEU A 226 -14.41 -9.97 -10.67
N LEU A 227 -14.71 -11.16 -11.21
CA LEU A 227 -15.49 -11.29 -12.43
C LEU A 227 -16.95 -10.89 -12.26
N ASP A 228 -17.56 -11.18 -11.09
CA ASP A 228 -18.90 -10.68 -10.76
C ASP A 228 -18.98 -9.16 -10.86
N CYS A 229 -17.91 -8.44 -10.45
CA CYS A 229 -17.81 -6.99 -10.58
C CYS A 229 -17.76 -6.50 -12.05
N VAL A 230 -17.30 -7.34 -12.99
CA VAL A 230 -17.28 -6.98 -14.42
C VAL A 230 -18.69 -7.07 -15.01
N ALA A 231 -19.49 -8.03 -14.56
CA ALA A 231 -20.83 -8.28 -15.10
C ALA A 231 -21.86 -7.21 -14.67
N CYS A 232 -21.55 -6.43 -13.62
CA CYS A 232 -22.44 -5.39 -13.05
C CYS A 232 -22.05 -3.96 -13.48
N ALA A 233 -20.97 -3.78 -14.25
CA ALA A 233 -20.44 -2.49 -14.71
C ALA A 233 -20.88 -2.21 -16.17
#